data_89fa9ce24f3feff3492c48dcf810a0e7
#
_entry.id   89fa9ce24f3feff3492c48dcf810a0e7
#
_cell.length_a   1.000
_cell.length_b   1.000
_cell.length_c   1.000
_cell.angle_alpha   90.00
_cell.angle_beta   90.00
_cell.angle_gamma   90.00
#
_symmetry.space_group_name_H-M   'P 1'
#
loop_
_entity.id
_entity.type
_entity.pdbx_description
1 polymer ?
#
loop_
_entity_poly.entity_id
_entity_poly.type
_entity_poly.pdbx_seq_one_letter_code
_entity_poly.pdbx_strand_id
1 'polypeptide(L)'
;MEQNNSTPFVDHSADQTADFGFRAVPREVKASLVREVFDSVAPKYDIMNDLMSLGIHRFWKHELLSAMDPRPHYRLLDLAAGTGDITFAWLKRGGGPVVMSDINATMLGVGEERATAKARLADIEFLVADAENLPLPAQSFDRISMAFGLRNCTSKDRVIAQAYRLLKPGGRFFVLEFSQLQIAALEKLYDAWSFKALPRLGQLIAKDAQSYQYLAESIRMFPNQETLKTMFEEAGFERVTYRNLSGGIAAIHAGWRL
;
A
#
# COMPACT_ATOMS: atom_id res chain seq x y z
N MET A 1 29.66 -44.30 -25.12
CA MET A 1 28.32 -43.98 -24.59
C MET A 1 28.45 -42.72 -23.77
N GLU A 2 28.33 -41.55 -24.40
CA GLU A 2 28.34 -40.24 -23.74
C GLU A 2 26.93 -39.93 -23.25
N GLN A 3 26.78 -39.82 -21.94
CA GLN A 3 25.52 -39.37 -21.36
C GLN A 3 25.44 -37.86 -21.52
N ASN A 4 24.53 -37.43 -22.36
CA ASN A 4 24.17 -36.02 -22.58
C ASN A 4 23.35 -35.53 -21.40
N ASN A 5 24.00 -34.87 -20.44
CA ASN A 5 23.37 -34.31 -19.24
C ASN A 5 22.89 -32.88 -19.56
N SER A 6 21.77 -32.78 -20.28
CA SER A 6 21.10 -31.49 -20.53
C SER A 6 20.29 -31.11 -19.29
N THR A 7 20.87 -30.28 -18.45
CA THR A 7 20.14 -29.54 -17.39
C THR A 7 19.03 -28.71 -18.05
N PRO A 8 17.76 -28.79 -17.62
CA PRO A 8 16.71 -27.97 -18.21
C PRO A 8 17.01 -26.48 -17.95
N PHE A 9 16.99 -25.72 -19.04
CA PHE A 9 17.04 -24.25 -18.99
C PHE A 9 15.83 -23.78 -18.19
N VAL A 10 16.03 -23.37 -16.93
CA VAL A 10 15.01 -22.67 -16.17
C VAL A 10 14.94 -21.26 -16.75
N ASP A 11 13.82 -20.94 -17.36
CA ASP A 11 13.55 -19.59 -17.87
C ASP A 11 13.41 -18.62 -16.70
N HIS A 12 14.48 -17.90 -16.38
CA HIS A 12 14.51 -16.88 -15.34
C HIS A 12 13.91 -15.52 -15.77
N SER A 13 13.31 -15.44 -16.96
CA SER A 13 12.78 -14.17 -17.49
C SER A 13 11.60 -13.62 -16.67
N ALA A 14 10.77 -14.49 -16.11
CA ALA A 14 9.65 -14.11 -15.25
C ALA A 14 10.11 -13.54 -13.90
N ASP A 15 11.29 -13.89 -13.44
CA ASP A 15 11.84 -13.42 -12.14
C ASP A 15 12.50 -12.02 -12.24
N GLN A 16 12.71 -11.53 -13.47
CA GLN A 16 13.37 -10.24 -13.73
C GLN A 16 12.41 -9.09 -14.01
N THR A 17 11.12 -9.34 -14.16
CA THR A 17 10.11 -8.34 -14.48
C THR A 17 9.11 -8.12 -13.34
N ALA A 18 8.46 -6.96 -13.34
CA ALA A 18 7.37 -6.62 -12.44
C ALA A 18 6.29 -5.83 -13.20
N ASP A 19 5.04 -5.91 -12.71
CA ASP A 19 3.92 -5.22 -13.33
C ASP A 19 3.95 -3.72 -13.02
N PHE A 20 3.90 -2.90 -14.04
CA PHE A 20 3.63 -1.47 -13.95
C PHE A 20 2.34 -1.16 -14.72
N GLY A 21 1.20 -1.24 -14.02
CA GLY A 21 -0.10 -1.36 -14.67
C GLY A 21 -0.16 -2.64 -15.49
N PHE A 22 -0.58 -2.57 -16.75
CA PHE A 22 -0.62 -3.71 -17.68
C PHE A 22 0.71 -3.97 -18.41
N ARG A 23 1.76 -3.19 -18.12
CA ARG A 23 3.08 -3.35 -18.74
C ARG A 23 4.01 -4.13 -17.83
N ALA A 24 4.73 -5.11 -18.38
CA ALA A 24 5.88 -5.71 -17.69
C ALA A 24 7.11 -4.80 -17.85
N VAL A 25 7.76 -4.47 -16.76
CA VAL A 25 8.99 -3.65 -16.73
C VAL A 25 10.07 -4.37 -15.92
N PRO A 26 11.37 -4.07 -16.13
CA PRO A 26 12.42 -4.60 -15.26
C PRO A 26 12.15 -4.23 -13.80
N ARG A 27 12.36 -5.18 -12.88
CA ARG A 27 12.08 -4.98 -11.43
C ARG A 27 12.80 -3.76 -10.86
N GLU A 28 14.05 -3.55 -11.25
CA GLU A 28 14.90 -2.44 -10.84
C GLU A 28 14.37 -1.06 -11.27
N VAL A 29 13.59 -1.01 -12.36
CA VAL A 29 13.05 0.25 -12.92
C VAL A 29 11.69 0.58 -12.33
N LYS A 30 10.92 -0.42 -11.83
CA LYS A 30 9.55 -0.18 -11.35
C LYS A 30 9.47 0.88 -10.26
N ALA A 31 10.36 0.83 -9.27
CA ALA A 31 10.34 1.78 -8.15
C ALA A 31 10.55 3.23 -8.61
N SER A 32 11.41 3.48 -9.63
CA SER A 32 11.59 4.83 -10.21
C SER A 32 10.36 5.31 -10.97
N LEU A 33 9.75 4.44 -11.78
CA LEU A 33 8.52 4.77 -12.50
C LEU A 33 7.35 5.09 -11.56
N VAL A 34 7.20 4.31 -10.50
CA VAL A 34 6.19 4.57 -9.45
C VAL A 34 6.46 5.92 -8.78
N ARG A 35 7.72 6.23 -8.47
CA ARG A 35 8.10 7.52 -7.89
C ARG A 35 7.73 8.69 -8.80
N GLU A 36 8.02 8.62 -10.10
CA GLU A 36 7.65 9.64 -11.08
C GLU A 36 6.14 9.90 -11.11
N VAL A 37 5.32 8.82 -11.08
CA VAL A 37 3.85 8.95 -10.98
C VAL A 37 3.45 9.74 -9.73
N PHE A 38 4.01 9.39 -8.56
CA PHE A 38 3.65 10.06 -7.30
C PHE A 38 4.21 11.48 -7.19
N ASP A 39 5.39 11.76 -7.75
CA ASP A 39 5.94 13.12 -7.81
C ASP A 39 5.05 14.05 -8.64
N SER A 40 4.49 13.55 -9.76
CA SER A 40 3.61 14.34 -10.64
C SER A 40 2.29 14.70 -9.94
N VAL A 41 1.78 13.83 -9.08
CA VAL A 41 0.48 14.01 -8.40
C VAL A 41 0.60 14.49 -6.95
N ALA A 42 1.80 14.54 -6.36
CA ALA A 42 2.01 14.90 -4.94
C ALA A 42 1.26 16.18 -4.51
N PRO A 43 1.28 17.29 -5.28
CA PRO A 43 0.55 18.51 -4.91
C PRO A 43 -0.98 18.37 -4.95
N LYS A 44 -1.50 17.32 -5.63
CA LYS A 44 -2.93 17.06 -5.83
C LYS A 44 -3.35 15.67 -5.36
N TYR A 45 -2.50 15.04 -4.55
CA TYR A 45 -2.69 13.64 -4.11
C TYR A 45 -4.05 13.39 -3.45
N ASP A 46 -4.49 14.31 -2.59
CA ASP A 46 -5.80 14.21 -1.93
C ASP A 46 -6.95 14.31 -2.95
N ILE A 47 -6.84 15.20 -3.94
CA ILE A 47 -7.82 15.33 -5.02
C ILE A 47 -7.87 14.05 -5.85
N MET A 48 -6.73 13.45 -6.14
CA MET A 48 -6.65 12.18 -6.86
C MET A 48 -7.38 11.06 -6.10
N ASN A 49 -7.12 10.92 -4.81
CA ASN A 49 -7.80 9.93 -3.98
C ASN A 49 -9.30 10.20 -3.87
N ASP A 50 -9.73 11.46 -3.75
CA ASP A 50 -11.13 11.85 -3.75
C ASP A 50 -11.82 11.48 -5.07
N LEU A 51 -11.19 11.75 -6.22
CA LEU A 51 -11.73 11.37 -7.53
C LEU A 51 -11.82 9.86 -7.71
N MET A 52 -10.78 9.12 -7.35
CA MET A 52 -10.75 7.65 -7.50
C MET A 52 -11.81 6.95 -6.68
N SER A 53 -12.09 7.45 -5.50
CA SER A 53 -12.99 6.83 -4.54
C SER A 53 -14.30 7.57 -4.33
N LEU A 54 -14.57 8.67 -5.07
CA LEU A 54 -15.69 9.60 -4.80
C LEU A 54 -15.73 10.05 -3.33
N GLY A 55 -14.53 10.24 -2.71
CA GLY A 55 -14.37 10.65 -1.31
C GLY A 55 -14.55 9.53 -0.29
N ILE A 56 -14.96 8.32 -0.70
CA ILE A 56 -15.23 7.18 0.20
C ILE A 56 -13.94 6.67 0.88
N HIS A 57 -12.74 6.92 0.32
CA HIS A 57 -11.47 6.51 0.94
C HIS A 57 -11.31 7.01 2.37
N ARG A 58 -11.92 8.16 2.73
CA ARG A 58 -11.89 8.70 4.09
C ARG A 58 -12.64 7.80 5.06
N PHE A 59 -13.78 7.25 4.65
CA PHE A 59 -14.50 6.24 5.42
C PHE A 59 -13.67 4.95 5.55
N TRP A 60 -13.02 4.48 4.47
CA TRP A 60 -12.18 3.29 4.54
C TRP A 60 -10.98 3.48 5.48
N LYS A 61 -10.32 4.65 5.47
CA LYS A 61 -9.26 5.00 6.43
C LYS A 61 -9.78 5.04 7.86
N HIS A 62 -11.01 5.54 8.09
CA HIS A 62 -11.65 5.51 9.40
C HIS A 62 -11.84 4.08 9.91
N GLU A 63 -12.32 3.18 9.04
CA GLU A 63 -12.53 1.76 9.35
C GLU A 63 -11.19 1.04 9.66
N LEU A 64 -10.13 1.37 8.89
CA LEU A 64 -8.78 0.88 9.17
C LEU A 64 -8.33 1.29 10.58
N LEU A 65 -8.41 2.57 10.92
CA LEU A 65 -8.04 3.10 12.24
C LEU A 65 -8.85 2.43 13.37
N SER A 66 -10.12 2.13 13.13
CA SER A 66 -10.97 1.43 14.10
C SER A 66 -10.51 -0.02 14.30
N ALA A 67 -10.08 -0.70 13.24
CA ALA A 67 -9.53 -2.05 13.32
C ALA A 67 -8.13 -2.09 13.98
N MET A 68 -7.33 -1.04 13.83
CA MET A 68 -5.99 -0.93 14.42
C MET A 68 -6.03 -0.69 15.93
N ASP A 69 -7.14 -0.16 16.47
CA ASP A 69 -7.36 0.12 17.90
C ASP A 69 -6.19 0.95 18.50
N PRO A 70 -6.05 2.24 18.15
CA PRO A 70 -4.95 3.09 18.62
C PRO A 70 -4.87 3.13 20.15
N ARG A 71 -3.68 2.89 20.71
CA ARG A 71 -3.40 2.94 22.15
C ARG A 71 -2.12 3.75 22.41
N PRO A 72 -2.03 4.52 23.52
CA PRO A 72 -0.87 5.37 23.79
C PRO A 72 0.45 4.62 23.93
N HIS A 73 0.40 3.34 24.32
CA HIS A 73 1.57 2.49 24.49
C HIS A 73 1.95 1.67 23.24
N TYR A 74 1.17 1.74 22.16
CA TYR A 74 1.48 1.07 20.89
C TYR A 74 2.36 1.97 20.02
N ARG A 75 3.46 1.41 19.53
CA ARG A 75 4.29 2.04 18.49
C ARG A 75 3.82 1.60 17.12
N LEU A 76 3.50 2.55 16.26
CA LEU A 76 3.06 2.33 14.88
C LEU A 76 4.22 2.48 13.91
N LEU A 77 4.29 1.57 12.91
CA LEU A 77 5.00 1.81 11.65
C LEU A 77 3.96 2.00 10.55
N ASP A 78 3.95 3.18 9.95
CA ASP A 78 3.06 3.51 8.81
C ASP A 78 3.89 3.42 7.53
N LEU A 79 3.65 2.37 6.72
CA LEU A 79 4.38 2.05 5.50
C LEU A 79 3.71 2.69 4.28
N ALA A 80 4.50 3.21 3.36
CA ALA A 80 4.03 3.99 2.22
C ALA A 80 3.06 5.09 2.70
N ALA A 81 3.49 5.80 3.74
CA ALA A 81 2.65 6.72 4.49
C ALA A 81 2.25 7.96 3.70
N GLY A 82 2.98 8.27 2.63
CA GLY A 82 2.74 9.43 1.79
C GLY A 82 2.79 10.73 2.60
N THR A 83 1.69 11.47 2.59
CA THR A 83 1.54 12.73 3.35
C THR A 83 1.07 12.54 4.80
N GLY A 84 0.93 11.29 5.28
CA GLY A 84 0.71 10.93 6.68
C GLY A 84 -0.75 10.87 7.15
N ASP A 85 -1.71 10.61 6.29
CA ASP A 85 -3.13 10.58 6.68
C ASP A 85 -3.43 9.57 7.79
N ILE A 86 -2.88 8.36 7.70
CA ILE A 86 -3.05 7.33 8.75
C ILE A 86 -2.29 7.72 10.01
N THR A 87 -1.05 8.19 9.87
CA THR A 87 -0.21 8.68 10.97
C THR A 87 -0.93 9.75 11.80
N PHE A 88 -1.46 10.80 11.16
CA PHE A 88 -2.16 11.87 11.88
C PHE A 88 -3.49 11.43 12.48
N ALA A 89 -4.21 10.55 11.79
CA ALA A 89 -5.46 10.00 12.31
C ALA A 89 -5.21 9.05 13.50
N TRP A 90 -4.12 8.28 13.50
CA TRP A 90 -3.66 7.48 14.62
C TRP A 90 -3.36 8.33 15.86
N LEU A 91 -2.53 9.36 15.71
CA LEU A 91 -2.19 10.27 16.80
C LEU A 91 -3.41 11.04 17.33
N LYS A 92 -4.33 11.45 16.45
CA LYS A 92 -5.59 12.12 16.85
C LYS A 92 -6.48 11.22 17.71
N ARG A 93 -6.41 9.88 17.52
CA ARG A 93 -7.16 8.89 18.31
C ARG A 93 -6.43 8.42 19.57
N GLY A 94 -5.33 9.10 19.95
CA GLY A 94 -4.56 8.77 21.15
C GLY A 94 -3.60 7.58 20.98
N GLY A 95 -3.23 7.25 19.76
CA GLY A 95 -2.17 6.30 19.49
C GLY A 95 -0.80 6.80 19.92
N GLY A 96 0.13 5.89 20.23
CA GLY A 96 1.50 6.21 20.62
C GLY A 96 2.41 6.60 19.44
N PRO A 97 3.74 6.61 19.65
CA PRO A 97 4.71 7.11 18.68
C PRO A 97 4.64 6.40 17.32
N VAL A 98 4.95 7.13 16.26
CA VAL A 98 4.88 6.64 14.87
C VAL A 98 6.23 6.74 14.19
N VAL A 99 6.62 5.69 13.47
CA VAL A 99 7.59 5.79 12.37
C VAL A 99 6.80 5.89 11.07
N MET A 100 6.92 7.03 10.41
CA MET A 100 6.29 7.32 9.12
C MET A 100 7.30 7.05 8.01
N SER A 101 7.10 5.98 7.23
CA SER A 101 8.04 5.54 6.20
C SER A 101 7.44 5.60 4.81
N ASP A 102 8.19 6.16 3.88
CA ASP A 102 7.86 6.16 2.45
C ASP A 102 9.14 6.12 1.61
N ILE A 103 9.06 5.55 0.40
CA ILE A 103 10.17 5.57 -0.56
C ILE A 103 10.31 6.95 -1.23
N ASN A 104 9.25 7.76 -1.20
CA ASN A 104 9.19 9.09 -1.79
C ASN A 104 9.45 10.17 -0.74
N ALA A 105 10.67 10.76 -0.79
CA ALA A 105 11.08 11.81 0.12
C ALA A 105 10.22 13.08 -0.01
N THR A 106 9.71 13.42 -1.22
CA THR A 106 8.85 14.58 -1.44
C THR A 106 7.54 14.45 -0.67
N MET A 107 6.93 13.25 -0.71
CA MET A 107 5.71 12.96 0.03
C MET A 107 5.93 13.05 1.55
N LEU A 108 7.05 12.50 2.05
CA LEU A 108 7.42 12.61 3.46
C LEU A 108 7.66 14.06 3.88
N GLY A 109 8.29 14.89 3.02
CA GLY A 109 8.49 16.31 3.28
C GLY A 109 7.17 17.05 3.50
N VAL A 110 6.14 16.79 2.69
CA VAL A 110 4.79 17.32 2.92
C VAL A 110 4.22 16.83 4.26
N GLY A 111 4.47 15.57 4.61
CA GLY A 111 4.10 15.01 5.91
C GLY A 111 4.77 15.73 7.08
N GLU A 112 6.05 16.05 6.96
CA GLU A 112 6.82 16.80 7.98
C GLU A 112 6.31 18.24 8.17
N GLU A 113 6.00 18.94 7.06
CA GLU A 113 5.34 20.25 7.11
C GLU A 113 3.99 20.16 7.84
N ARG A 114 3.18 19.15 7.53
CA ARG A 114 1.90 18.89 8.22
C ARG A 114 2.09 18.58 9.71
N ALA A 115 3.14 17.83 10.08
CA ALA A 115 3.47 17.51 11.47
C ALA A 115 3.85 18.79 12.24
N THR A 116 4.65 19.66 11.62
CA THR A 116 5.01 20.97 12.15
C THR A 116 3.78 21.83 12.41
N ALA A 117 2.91 21.97 11.40
CA ALA A 117 1.68 22.76 11.51
C ALA A 117 0.70 22.24 12.59
N LYS A 118 0.78 20.94 12.93
CA LYS A 118 -0.06 20.29 13.95
C LYS A 118 0.64 20.16 15.31
N ALA A 119 1.87 20.67 15.48
CA ALA A 119 2.71 20.50 16.67
C ALA A 119 2.88 19.01 17.07
N ARG A 120 3.17 18.13 16.10
CA ARG A 120 3.28 16.67 16.27
C ARG A 120 4.64 16.11 15.88
N LEU A 121 5.65 16.95 15.64
CA LEU A 121 6.99 16.50 15.23
C LEU A 121 7.62 15.55 16.27
N ALA A 122 7.40 15.79 17.56
CA ALA A 122 7.96 14.95 18.62
C ALA A 122 7.37 13.53 18.67
N ASP A 123 6.21 13.32 18.06
CA ASP A 123 5.51 12.03 18.05
C ASP A 123 5.84 11.18 16.82
N ILE A 124 6.57 11.73 15.85
CA ILE A 124 6.79 11.11 14.52
C ILE A 124 8.29 11.09 14.19
N GLU A 125 8.78 9.89 13.84
CA GLU A 125 10.07 9.66 13.20
C GLU A 125 9.83 9.49 11.69
N PHE A 126 10.55 10.26 10.85
CA PHE A 126 10.44 10.18 9.39
C PHE A 126 11.56 9.33 8.82
N LEU A 127 11.22 8.35 7.98
CA LEU A 127 12.15 7.41 7.39
C LEU A 127 11.95 7.27 5.88
N VAL A 128 12.89 7.77 5.08
CA VAL A 128 12.91 7.48 3.64
C VAL A 128 13.49 6.09 3.45
N ALA A 129 12.64 5.11 3.10
CA ALA A 129 13.06 3.72 2.92
C ALA A 129 12.11 2.97 1.98
N ASP A 130 12.64 1.91 1.34
CA ASP A 130 11.87 0.93 0.60
C ASP A 130 11.23 -0.05 1.59
N ALA A 131 9.91 -0.21 1.51
CA ALA A 131 9.15 -1.14 2.33
C ALA A 131 9.58 -2.62 2.13
N GLU A 132 10.23 -2.94 1.02
CA GLU A 132 10.78 -4.27 0.73
C GLU A 132 12.12 -4.54 1.48
N ASN A 133 12.78 -3.49 2.02
CA ASN A 133 14.06 -3.60 2.72
C ASN A 133 14.23 -2.49 3.77
N LEU A 134 13.57 -2.64 4.91
CA LEU A 134 13.53 -1.61 5.96
C LEU A 134 14.74 -1.72 6.91
N PRO A 135 15.51 -0.63 7.10
CA PRO A 135 16.67 -0.59 8.00
C PRO A 135 16.24 -0.39 9.47
N LEU A 136 15.26 -1.19 9.92
CA LEU A 136 14.70 -1.11 11.25
C LEU A 136 14.94 -2.41 12.02
N PRO A 137 15.15 -2.36 13.34
CA PRO A 137 15.37 -3.55 14.15
C PRO A 137 14.10 -4.41 14.20
N ALA A 138 14.28 -5.75 14.23
CA ALA A 138 13.17 -6.69 14.37
C ALA A 138 12.38 -6.44 15.67
N GLN A 139 11.12 -6.85 15.69
CA GLN A 139 10.26 -6.83 16.87
C GLN A 139 10.16 -5.47 17.58
N SER A 140 10.01 -4.40 16.79
CA SER A 140 10.02 -3.01 17.28
C SER A 140 8.66 -2.34 17.32
N PHE A 141 7.64 -2.94 16.66
CA PHE A 141 6.34 -2.31 16.48
C PHE A 141 5.19 -3.19 17.00
N ASP A 142 4.20 -2.52 17.57
CA ASP A 142 2.97 -3.16 18.03
C ASP A 142 1.91 -3.21 16.92
N ARG A 143 1.95 -2.21 16.03
CA ARG A 143 1.08 -2.10 14.86
C ARG A 143 1.90 -1.68 13.64
N ILE A 144 1.58 -2.27 12.50
CA ILE A 144 2.07 -1.83 11.19
C ILE A 144 0.86 -1.60 10.31
N SER A 145 0.84 -0.48 9.57
CA SER A 145 -0.18 -0.17 8.57
C SER A 145 0.43 0.07 7.20
N MET A 146 -0.31 -0.25 6.16
CA MET A 146 -0.04 0.14 4.79
C MET A 146 -1.36 0.43 4.09
N ALA A 147 -1.62 1.69 3.74
CA ALA A 147 -2.86 2.11 3.10
C ALA A 147 -2.61 2.57 1.67
N PHE A 148 -3.17 1.86 0.68
CA PHE A 148 -3.09 2.15 -0.76
C PHE A 148 -1.65 2.19 -1.33
N GLY A 149 -0.71 1.48 -0.68
CA GLY A 149 0.70 1.43 -1.05
C GLY A 149 1.14 0.10 -1.65
N LEU A 150 0.58 -1.03 -1.17
CA LEU A 150 1.10 -2.38 -1.45
C LEU A 150 1.04 -2.75 -2.95
N ARG A 151 0.03 -2.28 -3.69
CA ARG A 151 -0.08 -2.53 -5.14
C ARG A 151 1.09 -1.95 -5.93
N ASN A 152 1.73 -0.91 -5.42
CA ASN A 152 2.85 -0.22 -6.07
C ASN A 152 4.20 -0.89 -5.82
N CYS A 153 4.29 -1.75 -4.79
CA CYS A 153 5.52 -2.46 -4.44
C CYS A 153 5.89 -3.49 -5.52
N THR A 154 7.18 -3.69 -5.72
CA THR A 154 7.72 -4.65 -6.69
C THR A 154 7.50 -6.07 -6.20
N SER A 155 7.84 -6.35 -4.94
CA SER A 155 7.66 -7.64 -4.27
C SER A 155 6.77 -7.49 -3.04
N LYS A 156 5.48 -7.81 -3.21
CA LYS A 156 4.49 -7.72 -2.12
C LYS A 156 4.79 -8.69 -0.98
N ASP A 157 5.25 -9.89 -1.31
CA ASP A 157 5.72 -10.92 -0.39
C ASP A 157 6.88 -10.44 0.49
N ARG A 158 7.85 -9.70 -0.08
CA ARG A 158 8.94 -9.09 0.70
C ARG A 158 8.42 -8.05 1.69
N VAL A 159 7.48 -7.19 1.28
CA VAL A 159 6.87 -6.21 2.19
C VAL A 159 6.17 -6.91 3.34
N ILE A 160 5.39 -7.97 3.07
CA ILE A 160 4.66 -8.73 4.08
C ILE A 160 5.66 -9.42 5.04
N ALA A 161 6.74 -10.01 4.51
CA ALA A 161 7.79 -10.62 5.31
C ALA A 161 8.54 -9.58 6.18
N GLN A 162 8.81 -8.37 5.66
CA GLN A 162 9.39 -7.28 6.45
C GLN A 162 8.44 -6.84 7.57
N ALA A 163 7.14 -6.71 7.30
CA ALA A 163 6.15 -6.40 8.34
C ALA A 163 6.14 -7.48 9.43
N TYR A 164 6.16 -8.76 9.05
CA TYR A 164 6.25 -9.85 10.03
C TYR A 164 7.51 -9.75 10.90
N ARG A 165 8.69 -9.53 10.29
CA ARG A 165 9.97 -9.40 11.00
C ARG A 165 9.94 -8.26 12.03
N LEU A 166 9.32 -7.13 11.66
CA LEU A 166 9.33 -5.89 12.44
C LEU A 166 8.30 -5.86 13.59
N LEU A 167 7.24 -6.67 13.50
CA LEU A 167 6.25 -6.76 14.56
C LEU A 167 6.80 -7.48 15.80
N LYS A 168 6.42 -7.02 16.97
CA LYS A 168 6.56 -7.76 18.23
C LYS A 168 5.63 -8.97 18.25
N PRO A 169 5.90 -10.03 19.06
CA PRO A 169 4.88 -11.01 19.38
C PRO A 169 3.62 -10.33 19.94
N GLY A 170 2.44 -10.72 19.45
CA GLY A 170 1.17 -10.04 19.72
C GLY A 170 0.94 -8.76 18.90
N GLY A 171 1.87 -8.40 18.03
CA GLY A 171 1.71 -7.31 17.08
C GLY A 171 0.83 -7.67 15.89
N ARG A 172 0.34 -6.65 15.16
CA ARG A 172 -0.60 -6.87 14.06
C ARG A 172 -0.28 -5.99 12.86
N PHE A 173 -0.30 -6.60 11.67
CA PHE A 173 -0.16 -5.91 10.39
C PHE A 173 -1.53 -5.68 9.76
N PHE A 174 -1.73 -4.49 9.20
CA PHE A 174 -2.95 -4.09 8.51
C PHE A 174 -2.64 -3.54 7.12
N VAL A 175 -3.36 -4.03 6.13
CA VAL A 175 -3.32 -3.50 4.76
C VAL A 175 -4.71 -3.06 4.35
N LEU A 176 -4.85 -1.78 4.01
CA LEU A 176 -6.03 -1.25 3.33
C LEU A 176 -5.66 -1.04 1.87
N GLU A 177 -6.31 -1.73 0.97
CA GLU A 177 -6.02 -1.62 -0.45
C GLU A 177 -7.30 -1.77 -1.30
N PHE A 178 -7.25 -1.23 -2.53
CA PHE A 178 -8.24 -1.56 -3.53
C PHE A 178 -8.22 -3.07 -3.80
N SER A 179 -9.39 -3.61 -4.12
CA SER A 179 -9.54 -5.04 -4.32
C SER A 179 -10.57 -5.35 -5.39
N GLN A 180 -10.95 -6.62 -5.53
CA GLN A 180 -11.90 -7.02 -6.54
C GLN A 180 -13.32 -6.89 -6.05
N LEU A 181 -14.14 -6.18 -6.83
CA LEU A 181 -15.57 -6.02 -6.58
C LEU A 181 -16.27 -7.38 -6.51
N GLN A 182 -17.01 -7.62 -5.43
CA GLN A 182 -17.72 -8.89 -5.21
C GLN A 182 -19.16 -8.89 -5.75
N ILE A 183 -19.60 -7.76 -6.31
CA ILE A 183 -20.98 -7.57 -6.82
C ILE A 183 -20.92 -7.54 -8.35
N ALA A 184 -21.14 -8.69 -8.99
CA ALA A 184 -21.04 -8.85 -10.44
C ALA A 184 -21.93 -7.86 -11.23
N ALA A 185 -23.09 -7.50 -10.71
CA ALA A 185 -23.99 -6.54 -11.36
C ALA A 185 -23.38 -5.12 -11.49
N LEU A 186 -22.44 -4.76 -10.62
CA LEU A 186 -21.78 -3.44 -10.63
C LEU A 186 -20.43 -3.44 -11.36
N GLU A 187 -19.94 -4.60 -11.78
CA GLU A 187 -18.60 -4.74 -12.38
C GLU A 187 -18.46 -3.88 -13.66
N LYS A 188 -19.43 -3.97 -14.57
CA LYS A 188 -19.41 -3.18 -15.82
C LYS A 188 -19.46 -1.67 -15.57
N LEU A 189 -20.19 -1.24 -14.53
CA LEU A 189 -20.26 0.17 -14.16
C LEU A 189 -18.97 0.65 -13.54
N TYR A 190 -18.37 -0.15 -12.67
CA TYR A 190 -17.08 0.13 -12.06
C TYR A 190 -15.96 0.18 -13.09
N ASP A 191 -15.96 -0.70 -14.08
CA ASP A 191 -15.02 -0.68 -15.19
C ASP A 191 -15.15 0.56 -16.06
N ALA A 192 -16.39 0.93 -16.41
CA ALA A 192 -16.63 2.16 -17.14
C ALA A 192 -16.15 3.40 -16.38
N TRP A 193 -16.33 3.44 -15.07
CA TRP A 193 -15.78 4.47 -14.20
C TRP A 193 -14.26 4.48 -14.23
N SER A 194 -13.63 3.33 -13.93
CA SER A 194 -12.17 3.21 -13.75
C SER A 194 -11.39 3.47 -15.05
N PHE A 195 -11.86 3.00 -16.20
CA PHE A 195 -11.10 3.06 -17.45
C PHE A 195 -11.58 4.13 -18.43
N LYS A 196 -12.79 4.67 -18.26
CA LYS A 196 -13.32 5.72 -19.18
C LYS A 196 -13.47 7.07 -18.49
N ALA A 197 -14.04 7.10 -17.29
CA ALA A 197 -14.32 8.37 -16.60
C ALA A 197 -13.07 8.92 -15.87
N LEU A 198 -12.38 8.10 -15.08
CA LEU A 198 -11.23 8.52 -14.27
C LEU A 198 -10.07 9.13 -15.09
N PRO A 199 -9.57 8.52 -16.19
CA PRO A 199 -8.49 9.13 -16.97
C PRO A 199 -8.88 10.47 -17.59
N ARG A 200 -10.16 10.62 -18.02
CA ARG A 200 -10.67 11.90 -18.57
C ARG A 200 -10.75 12.98 -17.50
N LEU A 201 -11.22 12.64 -16.30
CA LEU A 201 -11.24 13.55 -15.16
C LEU A 201 -9.82 13.93 -14.73
N GLY A 202 -8.89 12.96 -14.71
CA GLY A 202 -7.48 13.18 -14.45
C GLY A 202 -6.87 14.17 -15.43
N GLN A 203 -7.15 14.02 -16.72
CA GLN A 203 -6.71 14.97 -17.75
C GLN A 203 -7.27 16.37 -17.54
N LEU A 204 -8.56 16.49 -17.19
CA LEU A 204 -9.22 17.79 -17.03
C LEU A 204 -8.77 18.52 -15.74
N ILE A 205 -8.59 17.81 -14.63
CA ILE A 205 -8.35 18.40 -13.31
C ILE A 205 -6.86 18.49 -12.99
N ALA A 206 -6.13 17.39 -13.25
CA ALA A 206 -4.72 17.28 -12.92
C ALA A 206 -3.78 17.48 -14.12
N LYS A 207 -4.29 17.45 -15.34
CA LYS A 207 -3.54 17.44 -16.63
C LYS A 207 -2.62 16.21 -16.73
N ASP A 208 -2.99 15.09 -16.08
CA ASP A 208 -2.19 13.87 -15.97
C ASP A 208 -3.07 12.63 -16.15
N ALA A 209 -3.38 12.29 -17.39
CA ALA A 209 -4.15 11.09 -17.72
C ALA A 209 -3.36 9.80 -17.46
N GLN A 210 -2.02 9.85 -17.60
CA GLN A 210 -1.18 8.64 -17.51
C GLN A 210 -1.11 8.11 -16.08
N SER A 211 -0.95 8.98 -15.08
CA SER A 211 -0.94 8.58 -13.68
C SER A 211 -2.28 7.97 -13.25
N TYR A 212 -3.40 8.53 -13.72
CA TYR A 212 -4.74 7.97 -13.42
C TYR A 212 -4.98 6.63 -14.15
N GLN A 213 -4.47 6.46 -15.36
CA GLN A 213 -4.50 5.18 -16.06
C GLN A 213 -3.70 4.12 -15.31
N TYR A 214 -2.44 4.44 -14.93
CA TYR A 214 -1.61 3.54 -14.12
C TYR A 214 -2.32 3.09 -12.84
N LEU A 215 -2.99 4.02 -12.15
CA LEU A 215 -3.73 3.69 -10.93
C LEU A 215 -4.85 2.68 -11.19
N ALA A 216 -5.66 2.88 -12.24
CA ALA A 216 -6.72 1.94 -12.61
C ALA A 216 -6.16 0.56 -12.98
N GLU A 217 -5.08 0.52 -13.76
CA GLU A 217 -4.41 -0.72 -14.17
C GLU A 217 -3.77 -1.44 -12.97
N SER A 218 -3.07 -0.71 -12.07
CA SER A 218 -2.43 -1.29 -10.89
C SER A 218 -3.44 -1.93 -9.93
N ILE A 219 -4.66 -1.38 -9.82
CA ILE A 219 -5.75 -1.98 -9.05
C ILE A 219 -6.18 -3.32 -9.68
N ARG A 220 -6.26 -3.39 -11.00
CA ARG A 220 -6.65 -4.64 -11.71
C ARG A 220 -5.61 -5.75 -11.60
N MET A 221 -4.34 -5.38 -11.56
CA MET A 221 -3.23 -6.33 -11.41
C MET A 221 -2.99 -6.75 -9.95
N PHE A 222 -3.66 -6.09 -8.99
CA PHE A 222 -3.48 -6.40 -7.57
C PHE A 222 -4.15 -7.75 -7.21
N PRO A 223 -3.55 -8.57 -6.33
CA PRO A 223 -4.14 -9.81 -5.86
C PRO A 223 -5.55 -9.62 -5.29
N ASN A 224 -6.43 -10.59 -5.51
CA ASN A 224 -7.73 -10.60 -4.87
C ASN A 224 -7.61 -10.84 -3.36
N GLN A 225 -8.73 -10.74 -2.64
CA GLN A 225 -8.77 -10.82 -1.18
C GLN A 225 -8.20 -12.15 -0.64
N GLU A 226 -8.59 -13.28 -1.23
CA GLU A 226 -8.11 -14.60 -0.78
C GLU A 226 -6.63 -14.80 -1.07
N THR A 227 -6.17 -14.38 -2.26
CA THR A 227 -4.75 -14.47 -2.63
C THR A 227 -3.89 -13.64 -1.66
N LEU A 228 -4.31 -12.40 -1.35
CA LEU A 228 -3.56 -11.57 -0.40
C LEU A 228 -3.58 -12.17 1.01
N LYS A 229 -4.70 -12.77 1.44
CA LYS A 229 -4.79 -13.49 2.70
C LYS A 229 -3.78 -14.65 2.74
N THR A 230 -3.71 -15.46 1.69
CA THR A 230 -2.74 -16.56 1.58
C THR A 230 -1.30 -16.05 1.66
N MET A 231 -0.96 -14.94 1.00
CA MET A 231 0.39 -14.34 1.11
C MET A 231 0.75 -13.95 2.55
N PHE A 232 -0.21 -13.46 3.35
CA PHE A 232 0.01 -13.21 4.77
C PHE A 232 0.28 -14.50 5.54
N GLU A 233 -0.51 -15.56 5.30
CA GLU A 233 -0.37 -16.87 5.95
C GLU A 233 0.99 -17.50 5.60
N GLU A 234 1.42 -17.45 4.35
CA GLU A 234 2.72 -17.93 3.89
C GLU A 234 3.90 -17.18 4.53
N ALA A 235 3.73 -15.89 4.83
CA ALA A 235 4.73 -15.09 5.54
C ALA A 235 4.76 -15.37 7.07
N GLY A 236 3.91 -16.23 7.58
CA GLY A 236 3.87 -16.65 8.98
C GLY A 236 2.84 -15.91 9.84
N PHE A 237 2.02 -15.04 9.28
CA PHE A 237 0.94 -14.41 10.04
C PHE A 237 -0.15 -15.42 10.41
N GLU A 238 -0.66 -15.28 11.61
CA GLU A 238 -1.74 -16.11 12.13
C GLU A 238 -3.05 -15.30 12.22
N ARG A 239 -4.20 -16.03 12.31
CA ARG A 239 -5.54 -15.43 12.40
C ARG A 239 -5.76 -14.36 11.34
N VAL A 240 -5.30 -14.64 10.13
CA VAL A 240 -5.44 -13.70 8.99
C VAL A 240 -6.91 -13.59 8.61
N THR A 241 -7.36 -12.35 8.56
CA THR A 241 -8.74 -12.02 8.18
C THR A 241 -8.73 -10.90 7.15
N TYR A 242 -9.80 -10.81 6.35
CA TYR A 242 -10.07 -9.61 5.59
C TYR A 242 -11.53 -9.18 5.73
N ARG A 243 -11.76 -7.89 5.54
CA ARG A 243 -13.10 -7.30 5.53
C ARG A 243 -13.27 -6.45 4.29
N ASN A 244 -14.25 -6.81 3.46
CA ASN A 244 -14.62 -6.03 2.29
C ASN A 244 -15.30 -4.73 2.68
N LEU A 245 -14.96 -3.65 1.97
CA LEU A 245 -15.54 -2.32 2.08
C LEU A 245 -16.17 -1.96 0.74
N SER A 246 -17.32 -1.28 0.78
CA SER A 246 -18.04 -0.83 -0.42
C SER A 246 -18.23 -1.95 -1.47
N GLY A 247 -18.67 -3.13 -1.02
CA GLY A 247 -18.94 -4.26 -1.92
C GLY A 247 -17.69 -4.94 -2.47
N GLY A 248 -16.50 -4.71 -1.88
CA GLY A 248 -15.23 -5.29 -2.30
C GLY A 248 -14.34 -4.34 -3.11
N ILE A 249 -14.78 -3.09 -3.38
CA ILE A 249 -13.94 -2.09 -4.06
C ILE A 249 -12.65 -1.85 -3.29
N ALA A 250 -12.71 -1.89 -1.96
CA ALA A 250 -11.55 -1.94 -1.09
C ALA A 250 -11.70 -3.04 -0.05
N ALA A 251 -10.59 -3.49 0.52
CA ALA A 251 -10.58 -4.46 1.62
C ALA A 251 -9.50 -4.10 2.64
N ILE A 252 -9.79 -4.40 3.91
CA ILE A 252 -8.81 -4.36 5.00
C ILE A 252 -8.40 -5.80 5.30
N HIS A 253 -7.13 -6.11 5.08
CA HIS A 253 -6.51 -7.37 5.54
C HIS A 253 -5.80 -7.13 6.86
N ALA A 254 -5.84 -8.13 7.74
CA ALA A 254 -5.14 -8.06 9.02
C ALA A 254 -4.66 -9.44 9.46
N GLY A 255 -3.42 -9.51 9.92
CA GLY A 255 -2.79 -10.72 10.44
C GLY A 255 -2.01 -10.44 11.72
N TRP A 256 -1.93 -11.42 12.61
CA TRP A 256 -1.20 -11.36 13.87
C TRP A 256 0.15 -12.03 13.73
N ARG A 257 1.17 -11.48 14.38
CA ARG A 257 2.37 -12.22 14.75
C ARG A 257 2.19 -12.77 16.17
N LEU A 258 1.93 -14.07 16.30
CA LEU A 258 1.77 -14.76 17.59
C LEU A 258 3.05 -15.48 18.01
#